data_3d2ad41eeb7670304ed9f9bb22817435
#
_entry.id   3d2ad41eeb7670304ed9f9bb22817435
#
_cell.length_a   1.000
_cell.length_b   1.000
_cell.length_c   1.000
_cell.angle_alpha   90.00
_cell.angle_beta   90.00
_cell.angle_gamma   90.00
#
_symmetry.space_group_name_H-M   'P 1'
#
loop_
_entity.id
_entity.type
_entity.pdbx_description
1 polymer ?
#
loop_
_entity_poly.entity_id
_entity_poly.type
_entity_poly.pdbx_seq_one_letter_code
_entity_poly.pdbx_strand_id
1 'polypeptide(L)'
;PNFPHGLTVTGIVTATTTSTTLPQIVVGSAVTANSQGIDVTGIVTATSFKGDGSSLTGIDATQIATGNTKVQTVASRIDNKIDNVGVLTVTSAGANVSGILTTSHHKVNSVDLISAVNFRQLNNSSSSNMHNAAEDLKFVTAQSVSNSHGAYNTSNGRYTAPVRGIYLINLCGLIDNSHSSGSATAKVHVNGSDTGIFLMYSGPTGEYHYGGGSTIITLNANDYFTIYGETRLHISNETSCSACLLQAY
;
A
#
# COMPACT_ATOMS: atom_id res chain seq x y z
N PRO A 1 58.12 18.62 -48.44
CA PRO A 1 57.63 19.98 -48.67
C PRO A 1 56.96 20.53 -47.42
N ASN A 2 57.38 21.71 -46.99
CA ASN A 2 56.76 22.43 -45.90
C ASN A 2 55.80 23.47 -46.51
N PHE A 3 54.53 23.42 -46.10
CA PHE A 3 53.47 24.33 -46.56
C PHE A 3 53.12 25.31 -45.42
N PRO A 4 53.88 26.40 -45.25
CA PRO A 4 53.72 27.31 -44.11
C PRO A 4 52.37 28.04 -44.09
N HIS A 5 51.64 28.06 -45.20
CA HIS A 5 50.33 28.65 -45.33
C HIS A 5 49.19 27.65 -45.50
N GLY A 6 49.50 26.38 -45.24
CA GLY A 6 48.55 25.29 -45.40
C GLY A 6 48.56 24.69 -46.82
N LEU A 7 47.95 23.55 -46.97
CA LEU A 7 47.75 22.81 -48.22
C LEU A 7 46.25 22.85 -48.54
N THR A 8 45.88 23.44 -49.65
CA THR A 8 44.52 23.35 -50.17
C THR A 8 44.47 22.18 -51.19
N VAL A 9 43.69 21.16 -50.88
CA VAL A 9 43.49 20.01 -51.77
C VAL A 9 42.02 19.99 -52.18
N THR A 10 41.82 20.09 -53.50
CA THR A 10 40.49 19.92 -54.07
C THR A 10 40.33 18.44 -54.43
N GLY A 11 39.69 17.68 -53.51
CA GLY A 11 39.52 16.23 -53.68
C GLY A 11 39.79 15.46 -52.40
N ILE A 12 40.17 14.17 -52.55
CA ILE A 12 40.42 13.24 -51.43
C ILE A 12 41.87 13.38 -50.96
N VAL A 13 42.11 13.64 -49.67
CA VAL A 13 43.42 13.53 -49.05
C VAL A 13 43.55 12.14 -48.45
N THR A 14 44.44 11.32 -49.02
CA THR A 14 44.79 10.01 -48.45
C THR A 14 46.16 10.11 -47.79
N ALA A 15 46.23 9.96 -46.47
CA ALA A 15 47.45 9.90 -45.69
C ALA A 15 47.72 8.47 -45.27
N THR A 16 48.85 7.87 -45.68
CA THR A 16 49.24 6.48 -45.34
C THR A 16 49.93 6.34 -43.99
N THR A 17 50.48 7.42 -43.46
CA THR A 17 51.03 7.50 -42.11
C THR A 17 50.78 8.87 -41.53
N THR A 18 50.07 8.91 -40.41
CA THR A 18 49.91 10.16 -39.66
C THR A 18 50.44 9.97 -38.27
N SER A 19 51.61 10.49 -38.02
CA SER A 19 52.04 10.86 -36.68
C SER A 19 51.69 12.36 -36.47
N THR A 20 50.43 12.70 -36.52
CA THR A 20 50.02 14.10 -36.38
C THR A 20 48.89 14.21 -35.42
N THR A 21 49.13 14.93 -34.35
CA THR A 21 48.08 15.62 -33.62
C THR A 21 47.50 16.67 -34.53
N LEU A 22 46.42 16.35 -35.23
CA LEU A 22 45.60 17.38 -35.86
C LEU A 22 44.81 18.07 -34.74
N PRO A 23 45.06 19.37 -34.52
CA PRO A 23 44.33 20.09 -33.47
C PRO A 23 42.83 20.19 -33.73
N GLN A 24 42.44 20.08 -35.00
CA GLN A 24 41.05 20.11 -35.43
C GLN A 24 40.89 19.59 -36.84
N ILE A 25 39.82 18.85 -37.10
CA ILE A 25 39.31 18.53 -38.43
C ILE A 25 37.95 19.24 -38.58
N VAL A 26 37.85 20.15 -39.53
CA VAL A 26 36.60 20.82 -39.84
C VAL A 26 36.06 20.30 -41.16
N VAL A 27 34.88 19.71 -41.12
CA VAL A 27 34.16 19.25 -42.31
C VAL A 27 33.00 20.22 -42.52
N GLY A 28 33.30 21.32 -43.17
CA GLY A 28 32.36 22.45 -43.25
C GLY A 28 32.00 23.02 -41.89
N SER A 29 30.80 23.49 -41.73
CA SER A 29 30.24 23.93 -40.41
C SER A 29 29.53 22.80 -39.67
N ALA A 30 29.45 21.62 -40.24
CA ALA A 30 28.65 20.54 -39.72
C ALA A 30 29.39 19.59 -38.75
N VAL A 31 30.71 19.40 -38.93
CA VAL A 31 31.50 18.51 -38.10
C VAL A 31 32.85 19.13 -37.76
N THR A 32 33.15 19.20 -36.48
CA THR A 32 34.44 19.63 -35.96
C THR A 32 34.99 18.55 -35.04
N ALA A 33 36.19 18.10 -35.30
CA ALA A 33 36.90 17.14 -34.41
C ALA A 33 38.17 17.84 -33.88
N ASN A 34 38.35 17.81 -32.56
CA ASN A 34 39.48 18.41 -31.87
C ASN A 34 39.84 17.61 -30.60
N SER A 35 40.75 18.12 -29.79
CA SER A 35 41.18 17.48 -28.56
C SER A 35 40.09 17.30 -27.47
N GLN A 36 38.97 18.00 -27.62
CA GLN A 36 37.83 17.91 -26.70
C GLN A 36 36.78 16.92 -27.17
N GLY A 37 36.80 16.47 -28.43
CA GLY A 37 35.85 15.56 -29.00
C GLY A 37 35.42 15.90 -30.42
N ILE A 38 34.22 15.43 -30.76
CA ILE A 38 33.59 15.69 -32.05
C ILE A 38 32.32 16.50 -31.82
N ASP A 39 32.26 17.70 -32.38
CA ASP A 39 31.07 18.54 -32.41
C ASP A 39 30.37 18.39 -33.74
N VAL A 40 29.09 18.02 -33.73
CA VAL A 40 28.27 17.80 -34.92
C VAL A 40 27.02 18.66 -34.85
N THR A 41 26.93 19.60 -35.76
CA THR A 41 25.69 20.35 -35.97
C THR A 41 24.81 19.61 -36.95
N GLY A 42 23.88 18.80 -36.44
CA GLY A 42 23.02 17.98 -37.28
C GLY A 42 22.79 16.57 -36.71
N ILE A 43 22.63 15.60 -37.59
CA ILE A 43 22.30 14.23 -37.23
C ILE A 43 23.56 13.36 -37.31
N VAL A 44 23.85 12.60 -36.23
CA VAL A 44 24.83 11.53 -36.20
C VAL A 44 24.11 10.21 -36.39
N THR A 45 24.37 9.51 -37.47
CA THR A 45 23.87 8.14 -37.71
C THR A 45 24.96 7.14 -37.38
N ALA A 46 24.73 6.30 -36.40
CA ALA A 46 25.65 5.22 -36.02
C ALA A 46 24.86 3.95 -35.70
N THR A 47 25.46 2.78 -35.94
CA THR A 47 24.86 1.49 -35.56
C THR A 47 24.81 1.29 -34.05
N SER A 48 25.71 1.92 -33.31
CA SER A 48 25.72 1.93 -31.85
C SER A 48 26.56 3.07 -31.29
N PHE A 49 26.19 3.56 -30.14
CA PHE A 49 27.00 4.43 -29.28
C PHE A 49 27.39 3.65 -28.04
N LYS A 50 28.67 3.66 -27.68
CA LYS A 50 29.19 2.97 -26.49
C LYS A 50 29.86 3.99 -25.57
N GLY A 51 29.41 4.04 -24.35
CA GLY A 51 29.93 4.97 -23.34
C GLY A 51 28.94 5.17 -22.20
N ASP A 52 29.34 5.98 -21.23
CA ASP A 52 28.47 6.47 -20.19
C ASP A 52 27.52 7.53 -20.77
N GLY A 53 26.24 7.29 -20.68
CA GLY A 53 25.20 8.20 -21.18
C GLY A 53 24.82 9.31 -20.17
N SER A 54 25.54 9.48 -19.06
CA SER A 54 25.17 10.40 -17.98
C SER A 54 25.07 11.88 -18.39
N SER A 55 25.81 12.28 -19.44
CA SER A 55 25.79 13.64 -19.97
C SER A 55 24.87 13.83 -21.17
N LEU A 56 24.13 12.82 -21.59
CA LEU A 56 23.17 12.95 -22.68
C LEU A 56 21.93 13.69 -22.21
N THR A 57 21.61 14.81 -22.84
CA THR A 57 20.40 15.61 -22.58
C THR A 57 19.49 15.62 -23.80
N GLY A 58 18.20 15.87 -23.59
CA GLY A 58 17.24 15.93 -24.70
C GLY A 58 16.96 14.56 -25.35
N ILE A 59 17.26 13.46 -24.66
CA ILE A 59 16.90 12.14 -25.16
C ILE A 59 15.39 11.98 -25.06
N ASP A 60 14.72 11.98 -26.19
CA ASP A 60 13.31 11.54 -26.27
C ASP A 60 13.28 10.00 -26.33
N ALA A 61 13.62 9.37 -25.19
CA ALA A 61 13.52 7.93 -25.06
C ALA A 61 12.08 7.57 -24.74
N THR A 62 11.29 7.30 -25.76
CA THR A 62 9.93 6.75 -25.58
C THR A 62 9.97 5.33 -25.01
N GLN A 63 11.12 4.67 -25.05
CA GLN A 63 11.32 3.36 -24.44
C GLN A 63 12.79 3.05 -24.10
N ILE A 64 12.99 2.30 -23.04
CA ILE A 64 14.23 1.59 -22.72
C ILE A 64 13.93 0.10 -22.91
N ALA A 65 14.62 -0.57 -23.83
CA ALA A 65 14.29 -1.94 -24.20
C ALA A 65 15.50 -2.85 -24.28
N THR A 66 15.35 -4.09 -23.86
CA THR A 66 16.25 -5.20 -24.11
C THR A 66 15.39 -6.40 -24.57
N GLY A 67 15.44 -6.72 -25.87
CA GLY A 67 14.54 -7.71 -26.46
C GLY A 67 13.07 -7.31 -26.28
N ASN A 68 12.28 -8.22 -25.70
CA ASN A 68 10.86 -8.02 -25.46
C ASN A 68 10.55 -7.38 -24.09
N THR A 69 11.58 -7.14 -23.27
CA THR A 69 11.43 -6.45 -21.97
C THR A 69 11.70 -4.98 -22.14
N LYS A 70 10.77 -4.14 -21.73
CA LYS A 70 10.86 -2.69 -21.94
C LYS A 70 10.10 -1.86 -20.92
N VAL A 71 10.62 -0.67 -20.68
CA VAL A 71 9.93 0.44 -20.05
C VAL A 71 9.65 1.45 -21.15
N GLN A 72 8.40 1.84 -21.32
CA GLN A 72 7.99 2.81 -22.34
C GLN A 72 7.00 3.82 -21.80
N THR A 73 7.05 5.03 -22.35
CA THR A 73 6.02 6.05 -22.14
C THR A 73 5.04 6.00 -23.32
N VAL A 74 3.75 5.94 -23.02
CA VAL A 74 2.69 5.95 -24.04
C VAL A 74 1.64 6.97 -23.62
N ALA A 75 1.55 8.07 -24.35
CA ALA A 75 0.68 9.18 -23.98
C ALA A 75 0.90 9.61 -22.51
N SER A 76 -0.09 9.40 -21.64
CA SER A 76 -0.04 9.86 -20.23
C SER A 76 0.28 8.72 -19.25
N ARG A 77 0.94 7.66 -19.69
CA ARG A 77 1.25 6.52 -18.83
C ARG A 77 2.66 5.97 -19.04
N ILE A 78 3.15 5.26 -18.04
CA ILE A 78 4.39 4.46 -18.11
C ILE A 78 4.00 2.99 -18.10
N ASP A 79 4.43 2.24 -19.11
CA ASP A 79 4.23 0.80 -19.19
C ASP A 79 5.57 0.09 -19.00
N ASN A 80 5.62 -0.82 -18.02
CA ASN A 80 6.69 -1.81 -17.92
C ASN A 80 6.18 -3.14 -18.49
N LYS A 81 6.92 -3.70 -19.43
CA LYS A 81 6.54 -4.94 -20.11
C LYS A 81 7.65 -5.99 -19.99
N ILE A 82 7.23 -7.24 -19.83
CA ILE A 82 8.08 -8.44 -19.94
C ILE A 82 7.46 -9.30 -21.03
N ASP A 83 8.23 -9.73 -22.02
CA ASP A 83 7.75 -10.48 -23.18
C ASP A 83 6.55 -9.82 -23.89
N ASN A 84 6.59 -8.49 -24.02
CA ASN A 84 5.53 -7.65 -24.55
C ASN A 84 4.22 -7.62 -23.74
N VAL A 85 4.15 -8.30 -22.59
CA VAL A 85 3.01 -8.26 -21.68
C VAL A 85 3.21 -7.13 -20.66
N GLY A 86 2.23 -6.26 -20.51
CA GLY A 86 2.25 -5.22 -19.50
C GLY A 86 2.19 -5.82 -18.09
N VAL A 87 3.22 -5.59 -17.27
CA VAL A 87 3.29 -6.09 -15.89
C VAL A 87 3.05 -4.98 -14.87
N LEU A 88 3.38 -3.75 -15.23
CA LEU A 88 3.08 -2.57 -14.42
C LEU A 88 2.74 -1.41 -15.35
N THR A 89 1.57 -0.83 -15.16
CA THR A 89 1.13 0.40 -15.84
C THR A 89 0.88 1.49 -14.81
N VAL A 90 1.53 2.62 -14.95
CA VAL A 90 1.36 3.79 -14.08
C VAL A 90 0.69 4.91 -14.87
N THR A 91 -0.41 5.44 -14.36
CA THR A 91 -1.19 6.54 -14.95
C THR A 91 -1.45 7.61 -13.90
N SER A 92 -2.08 8.71 -14.28
CA SER A 92 -2.56 9.72 -13.32
C SER A 92 -3.64 9.18 -12.36
N ALA A 93 -4.32 8.09 -12.71
CA ALA A 93 -5.31 7.43 -11.87
C ALA A 93 -4.71 6.40 -10.90
N GLY A 94 -3.43 6.03 -11.06
CA GLY A 94 -2.75 5.08 -10.21
C GLY A 94 -1.87 4.08 -10.96
N ALA A 95 -1.50 3.01 -10.27
CA ALA A 95 -0.68 1.92 -10.80
C ALA A 95 -1.49 0.63 -10.88
N ASN A 96 -1.42 -0.05 -12.03
CA ASN A 96 -1.99 -1.37 -12.24
C ASN A 96 -0.87 -2.40 -12.38
N VAL A 97 -0.88 -3.43 -11.56
CA VAL A 97 0.05 -4.57 -11.59
C VAL A 97 -0.70 -5.79 -12.09
N SER A 98 -0.28 -6.31 -13.27
CA SER A 98 -0.82 -7.56 -13.81
C SER A 98 0.02 -8.72 -13.29
N GLY A 99 -0.50 -9.44 -12.29
CA GLY A 99 0.21 -10.54 -11.64
C GLY A 99 0.20 -10.43 -10.12
N ILE A 100 1.21 -10.98 -9.49
CA ILE A 100 1.34 -11.00 -8.03
C ILE A 100 2.20 -9.80 -7.60
N LEU A 101 1.61 -8.92 -6.79
CA LEU A 101 2.37 -7.90 -6.07
C LEU A 101 2.84 -8.49 -4.73
N THR A 102 4.13 -8.82 -4.64
CA THR A 102 4.73 -9.25 -3.38
C THR A 102 5.24 -8.04 -2.62
N THR A 103 4.65 -7.77 -1.49
CA THR A 103 5.07 -6.69 -0.60
C THR A 103 5.07 -7.17 0.84
N SER A 104 6.02 -6.72 1.64
CA SER A 104 6.03 -6.99 3.08
C SER A 104 4.89 -6.26 3.81
N HIS A 105 4.46 -5.13 3.27
CA HIS A 105 3.38 -4.32 3.80
C HIS A 105 2.59 -3.69 2.66
N HIS A 106 1.29 -3.93 2.63
CA HIS A 106 0.38 -3.24 1.73
C HIS A 106 -0.33 -2.13 2.52
N LYS A 107 -0.07 -0.88 2.17
CA LYS A 107 -0.59 0.29 2.90
C LYS A 107 -1.48 1.16 2.03
N VAL A 108 -2.54 1.68 2.61
CA VAL A 108 -3.32 2.80 2.08
C VAL A 108 -3.18 3.96 3.06
N ASN A 109 -2.70 5.12 2.59
CA ASN A 109 -2.45 6.28 3.45
C ASN A 109 -1.58 5.96 4.67
N SER A 110 -0.50 5.18 4.47
CA SER A 110 0.42 4.71 5.52
C SER A 110 -0.16 3.68 6.50
N VAL A 111 -1.37 3.19 6.28
CA VAL A 111 -2.03 2.16 7.10
C VAL A 111 -1.98 0.82 6.38
N ASP A 112 -1.59 -0.24 7.08
CA ASP A 112 -1.62 -1.60 6.53
C ASP A 112 -3.06 -2.02 6.21
N LEU A 113 -3.31 -2.52 4.99
CA LEU A 113 -4.63 -2.95 4.53
C LEU A 113 -5.19 -4.16 5.30
N ILE A 114 -4.32 -4.92 5.97
CA ILE A 114 -4.72 -6.03 6.83
C ILE A 114 -4.64 -5.54 8.27
N SER A 115 -5.61 -4.74 8.69
CA SER A 115 -5.76 -4.36 10.09
C SER A 115 -6.90 -5.21 10.68
N ALA A 116 -6.55 -6.37 11.19
CA ALA A 116 -7.48 -7.19 11.96
C ALA A 116 -7.03 -7.24 13.42
N VAL A 117 -7.94 -7.02 14.33
CA VAL A 117 -7.67 -7.07 15.77
C VAL A 117 -8.62 -8.07 16.41
N ASN A 118 -8.09 -8.94 17.24
CA ASN A 118 -8.87 -9.87 18.03
C ASN A 118 -8.71 -9.51 19.52
N PHE A 119 -9.82 -9.29 20.18
CA PHE A 119 -9.90 -8.94 21.58
C PHE A 119 -10.45 -10.10 22.36
N ARG A 120 -9.85 -10.42 23.50
CA ARG A 120 -10.29 -11.50 24.35
C ARG A 120 -10.38 -11.07 25.80
N GLN A 121 -11.18 -11.79 26.56
CA GLN A 121 -11.34 -11.68 27.99
C GLN A 121 -11.83 -10.28 28.42
N LEU A 122 -13.08 -10.21 28.75
CA LEU A 122 -13.67 -8.99 29.30
C LEU A 122 -13.04 -8.65 30.66
N ASN A 123 -12.73 -7.37 30.85
CA ASN A 123 -12.37 -6.86 32.17
C ASN A 123 -13.66 -6.53 32.92
N ASN A 124 -13.89 -7.22 34.00
CA ASN A 124 -15.03 -6.98 34.86
C ASN A 124 -14.57 -6.60 36.27
N SER A 125 -15.19 -5.59 36.83
CA SER A 125 -14.97 -5.13 38.21
C SER A 125 -15.68 -5.98 39.26
N SER A 126 -16.53 -6.94 38.85
CA SER A 126 -17.25 -7.81 39.79
C SER A 126 -16.47 -9.09 40.09
N SER A 127 -16.62 -9.61 41.30
CA SER A 127 -16.02 -10.88 41.75
C SER A 127 -16.66 -12.13 41.14
N SER A 128 -17.69 -11.96 40.32
CA SER A 128 -18.35 -13.05 39.59
C SER A 128 -17.80 -13.17 38.19
N ASN A 129 -17.80 -14.36 37.59
CA ASN A 129 -17.36 -14.60 36.22
C ASN A 129 -18.27 -13.98 35.15
N MET A 130 -19.12 -13.02 35.54
CA MET A 130 -20.14 -12.43 34.69
C MET A 130 -20.01 -10.93 34.58
N HIS A 131 -20.18 -10.41 33.38
CA HIS A 131 -20.40 -9.00 33.13
C HIS A 131 -21.87 -8.66 33.46
N ASN A 132 -22.09 -7.81 34.42
CA ASN A 132 -23.42 -7.49 34.96
C ASN A 132 -23.78 -5.99 34.89
N ALA A 133 -23.05 -5.22 34.13
CA ALA A 133 -23.28 -3.78 33.99
C ALA A 133 -23.64 -3.43 32.53
N ALA A 134 -24.53 -2.47 32.36
CA ALA A 134 -24.83 -1.85 31.07
C ALA A 134 -23.73 -0.85 30.71
N GLU A 135 -22.68 -1.27 30.06
CA GLU A 135 -21.51 -0.45 29.73
C GLU A 135 -20.76 -0.92 28.46
N ASP A 136 -19.84 -0.11 27.99
CA ASP A 136 -18.91 -0.49 26.95
C ASP A 136 -17.98 -1.61 27.45
N LEU A 137 -17.95 -2.74 26.71
CA LEU A 137 -17.15 -3.90 27.06
C LEU A 137 -15.65 -3.61 26.83
N LYS A 138 -14.84 -3.93 27.82
CA LYS A 138 -13.39 -3.76 27.79
C LYS A 138 -12.72 -5.13 27.72
N PHE A 139 -12.15 -5.43 26.55
CA PHE A 139 -11.37 -6.63 26.35
C PHE A 139 -9.93 -6.35 26.77
N VAL A 140 -9.42 -7.07 27.77
CA VAL A 140 -8.11 -6.78 28.36
C VAL A 140 -6.95 -7.35 27.59
N THR A 141 -7.19 -8.36 26.74
CA THR A 141 -6.16 -8.99 25.94
C THR A 141 -6.43 -8.75 24.47
N ALA A 142 -5.66 -7.85 23.85
CA ALA A 142 -5.58 -7.77 22.40
C ALA A 142 -4.50 -8.73 21.93
N GLN A 143 -4.87 -9.71 21.12
CA GLN A 143 -3.86 -10.53 20.47
C GLN A 143 -3.12 -9.71 19.42
N SER A 144 -1.83 -9.53 19.63
CA SER A 144 -0.97 -8.59 18.93
C SER A 144 -0.65 -8.95 17.48
N VAL A 145 -1.22 -10.01 16.92
CA VAL A 145 -0.89 -10.44 15.56
C VAL A 145 -1.26 -9.37 14.52
N SER A 146 -2.01 -8.36 14.90
CA SER A 146 -2.47 -7.36 13.96
C SER A 146 -2.89 -6.00 14.54
N ASN A 147 -2.71 -5.73 15.82
CA ASN A 147 -2.94 -4.36 16.35
C ASN A 147 -1.74 -3.46 16.06
N SER A 148 -1.18 -3.56 14.84
CA SER A 148 0.03 -2.84 14.43
C SER A 148 -0.12 -1.31 14.49
N HIS A 149 -1.35 -0.81 14.56
CA HIS A 149 -1.67 0.62 14.60
C HIS A 149 -2.21 1.09 15.96
N GLY A 150 -2.26 0.20 16.96
CA GLY A 150 -2.85 0.53 18.24
C GLY A 150 -4.33 0.93 18.15
N ALA A 151 -5.04 0.40 17.14
CA ALA A 151 -6.42 0.79 16.88
C ALA A 151 -7.37 0.46 18.02
N TYR A 152 -7.09 -0.61 18.79
CA TYR A 152 -7.87 -0.96 19.96
C TYR A 152 -7.20 -0.53 21.26
N ASN A 153 -7.96 0.14 22.12
CA ASN A 153 -7.52 0.58 23.42
C ASN A 153 -8.23 -0.25 24.52
N THR A 154 -7.46 -1.09 25.20
CA THR A 154 -7.96 -1.99 26.26
C THR A 154 -8.50 -1.25 27.49
N SER A 155 -8.08 0.00 27.74
CA SER A 155 -8.51 0.75 28.92
C SER A 155 -9.94 1.31 28.80
N ASN A 156 -10.41 1.57 27.58
CA ASN A 156 -11.73 2.15 27.33
C ASN A 156 -12.60 1.33 26.36
N GLY A 157 -12.10 0.20 25.84
CA GLY A 157 -12.88 -0.68 24.96
C GLY A 157 -13.10 -0.15 23.55
N ARG A 158 -12.40 0.91 23.15
CA ARG A 158 -12.58 1.55 21.85
C ARG A 158 -11.69 0.93 20.77
N TYR A 159 -12.28 0.61 19.65
CA TYR A 159 -11.56 0.43 18.39
C TYR A 159 -11.69 1.71 17.57
N THR A 160 -10.59 2.40 17.32
CA THR A 160 -10.54 3.63 16.51
C THR A 160 -10.15 3.29 15.09
N ALA A 161 -10.97 3.68 14.13
CA ALA A 161 -10.73 3.43 12.71
C ALA A 161 -9.51 4.23 12.22
N PRO A 162 -8.43 3.58 11.78
CA PRO A 162 -7.24 4.29 11.30
C PRO A 162 -7.45 4.99 9.97
N VAL A 163 -8.36 4.51 9.15
CA VAL A 163 -8.73 5.09 7.84
C VAL A 163 -10.24 5.03 7.64
N ARG A 164 -10.75 5.84 6.73
CA ARG A 164 -12.12 5.70 6.26
C ARG A 164 -12.28 4.39 5.51
N GLY A 165 -13.33 3.62 5.84
CA GLY A 165 -13.50 2.31 5.21
C GLY A 165 -14.71 1.54 5.71
N ILE A 166 -14.82 0.33 5.19
CA ILE A 166 -15.80 -0.68 5.57
C ILE A 166 -15.13 -1.65 6.52
N TYR A 167 -15.73 -1.84 7.69
CA TYR A 167 -15.20 -2.68 8.76
C TYR A 167 -16.15 -3.81 9.08
N LEU A 168 -15.61 -5.04 9.15
CA LEU A 168 -16.31 -6.21 9.69
C LEU A 168 -16.05 -6.28 11.20
N ILE A 169 -17.10 -6.44 11.96
CA ILE A 169 -17.05 -6.65 13.41
C ILE A 169 -17.69 -8.00 13.72
N ASN A 170 -17.01 -8.83 14.50
CA ASN A 170 -17.54 -10.10 15.00
C ASN A 170 -17.50 -10.12 16.53
N LEU A 171 -18.52 -10.64 17.14
CA LEU A 171 -18.57 -10.95 18.57
C LEU A 171 -18.95 -12.41 18.74
N CYS A 172 -18.27 -13.10 19.63
CA CYS A 172 -18.63 -14.43 20.11
C CYS A 172 -18.45 -14.46 21.62
N GLY A 173 -19.39 -15.03 22.34
CA GLY A 173 -19.28 -15.11 23.79
C GLY A 173 -20.12 -16.19 24.41
N LEU A 174 -19.72 -16.56 25.61
CA LEU A 174 -20.50 -17.42 26.47
C LEU A 174 -21.51 -16.58 27.24
N ILE A 175 -22.74 -16.99 27.18
CA ILE A 175 -23.88 -16.35 27.83
C ILE A 175 -24.33 -17.21 29.00
N ASP A 176 -24.48 -16.59 30.16
CA ASP A 176 -25.13 -17.22 31.31
C ASP A 176 -26.59 -16.81 31.37
N ASN A 177 -27.46 -17.66 30.88
CA ASN A 177 -28.90 -17.54 31.02
C ASN A 177 -29.50 -18.52 32.02
N SER A 178 -28.73 -18.93 33.01
CA SER A 178 -29.18 -19.82 34.08
C SER A 178 -30.30 -19.19 34.96
N HIS A 179 -30.60 -17.92 34.77
CA HIS A 179 -31.66 -17.22 35.51
C HIS A 179 -32.94 -17.14 34.68
N SER A 180 -34.06 -17.19 35.35
CA SER A 180 -35.41 -17.21 34.78
C SER A 180 -35.88 -15.87 34.20
N SER A 181 -35.13 -14.83 34.33
CA SER A 181 -35.48 -13.49 33.82
C SER A 181 -34.28 -12.70 33.33
N GLY A 182 -34.49 -11.93 32.30
CA GLY A 182 -33.48 -11.07 31.65
C GLY A 182 -32.95 -11.64 30.35
N SER A 183 -32.36 -10.79 29.55
CA SER A 183 -31.74 -11.11 28.28
C SER A 183 -30.28 -10.68 28.29
N ALA A 184 -29.43 -11.42 27.59
CA ALA A 184 -28.10 -10.97 27.28
C ALA A 184 -28.13 -10.22 25.93
N THR A 185 -27.58 -9.03 25.89
CA THR A 185 -27.50 -8.24 24.67
C THR A 185 -26.12 -7.65 24.53
N ALA A 186 -25.65 -7.56 23.29
CA ALA A 186 -24.49 -6.78 22.93
C ALA A 186 -24.76 -6.05 21.62
N LYS A 187 -24.49 -4.76 21.62
CA LYS A 187 -24.72 -3.83 20.52
C LYS A 187 -23.44 -3.15 20.07
N VAL A 188 -23.44 -2.65 18.86
CA VAL A 188 -22.38 -1.75 18.37
C VAL A 188 -22.78 -0.31 18.67
N HIS A 189 -21.92 0.41 19.39
CA HIS A 189 -22.00 1.85 19.50
C HIS A 189 -20.92 2.50 18.63
N VAL A 190 -21.26 3.58 17.93
CA VAL A 190 -20.31 4.36 17.13
C VAL A 190 -20.25 5.78 17.71
N ASN A 191 -19.04 6.24 18.03
CA ASN A 191 -18.79 7.54 18.64
C ASN A 191 -19.66 7.79 19.89
N GLY A 192 -19.90 6.72 20.66
CA GLY A 192 -20.71 6.75 21.88
C GLY A 192 -22.22 6.71 21.66
N SER A 193 -22.70 6.57 20.43
CA SER A 193 -24.13 6.50 20.11
C SER A 193 -24.55 5.07 19.76
N ASP A 194 -25.71 4.65 20.26
CA ASP A 194 -26.34 3.36 19.90
C ASP A 194 -26.70 3.37 18.41
N THR A 195 -26.22 2.38 17.68
CA THR A 195 -26.51 2.21 16.26
C THR A 195 -27.76 1.36 15.98
N GLY A 196 -28.34 0.75 17.02
CA GLY A 196 -29.40 -0.24 16.89
C GLY A 196 -28.94 -1.59 16.35
N ILE A 197 -27.63 -1.78 16.12
CA ILE A 197 -27.07 -3.03 15.59
C ILE A 197 -26.76 -3.98 16.75
N PHE A 198 -27.48 -5.09 16.79
CA PHE A 198 -27.25 -6.16 17.76
C PHE A 198 -26.26 -7.17 17.18
N LEU A 199 -25.19 -7.47 17.93
CA LEU A 199 -24.29 -8.58 17.66
C LEU A 199 -24.65 -9.83 18.45
N MET A 200 -25.37 -9.65 19.55
CA MET A 200 -25.82 -10.74 20.40
C MET A 200 -27.16 -10.37 21.02
N TYR A 201 -28.06 -11.31 21.00
CA TYR A 201 -29.32 -11.26 21.75
C TYR A 201 -29.73 -12.67 22.16
N SER A 202 -29.99 -12.86 23.44
CA SER A 202 -30.53 -14.11 23.94
C SER A 202 -31.48 -13.87 25.09
N GLY A 203 -32.64 -14.45 25.00
CA GLY A 203 -33.61 -14.52 26.10
C GLY A 203 -33.19 -15.55 27.17
N PRO A 204 -33.93 -15.63 28.29
CA PRO A 204 -33.65 -16.59 29.36
C PRO A 204 -33.85 -18.01 28.82
N THR A 205 -32.84 -18.86 28.91
CA THR A 205 -32.90 -20.28 28.50
C THR A 205 -32.70 -21.25 29.64
N GLY A 206 -32.24 -20.78 30.79
CA GLY A 206 -31.92 -21.59 31.92
C GLY A 206 -30.58 -22.34 31.86
N GLU A 207 -29.80 -22.12 30.77
CA GLU A 207 -28.53 -22.80 30.52
C GLU A 207 -27.47 -21.87 30.00
N TYR A 208 -26.19 -22.28 30.15
CA TYR A 208 -25.07 -21.63 29.47
C TYR A 208 -25.09 -21.97 27.97
N HIS A 209 -24.89 -20.99 27.12
CA HIS A 209 -24.75 -21.23 25.69
C HIS A 209 -23.87 -20.19 25.04
N TYR A 210 -23.31 -20.53 23.89
CA TYR A 210 -22.56 -19.60 23.07
C TYR A 210 -23.52 -18.81 22.17
N GLY A 211 -23.24 -17.52 22.07
CA GLY A 211 -23.93 -16.62 21.16
C GLY A 211 -22.94 -15.66 20.49
N GLY A 212 -23.40 -15.01 19.47
CA GLY A 212 -22.60 -14.02 18.78
C GLY A 212 -23.13 -13.71 17.39
N GLY A 213 -22.54 -12.72 16.77
CA GLY A 213 -22.91 -12.28 15.44
C GLY A 213 -21.84 -11.41 14.82
N SER A 214 -22.07 -11.06 13.58
CA SER A 214 -21.21 -10.17 12.81
C SER A 214 -22.01 -9.10 12.14
N THR A 215 -21.36 -7.96 11.94
CA THR A 215 -21.91 -6.85 11.19
C THR A 215 -20.83 -6.16 10.38
N ILE A 216 -21.26 -5.42 9.38
CA ILE A 216 -20.42 -4.55 8.56
C ILE A 216 -20.87 -3.12 8.78
N ILE A 217 -19.92 -2.23 9.11
CA ILE A 217 -20.17 -0.81 9.29
C ILE A 217 -19.19 0.03 8.49
N THR A 218 -19.61 1.24 8.16
CA THR A 218 -18.73 2.26 7.57
C THR A 218 -18.27 3.21 8.66
N LEU A 219 -16.96 3.44 8.75
CA LEU A 219 -16.35 4.41 9.65
C LEU A 219 -15.51 5.40 8.87
N ASN A 220 -15.50 6.66 9.29
CA ASN A 220 -14.50 7.63 8.86
C ASN A 220 -13.20 7.42 9.63
N ALA A 221 -12.10 7.98 9.14
CA ALA A 221 -10.87 8.01 9.93
C ALA A 221 -11.11 8.71 11.27
N ASN A 222 -10.60 8.10 12.36
CA ASN A 222 -10.77 8.51 13.74
C ASN A 222 -12.18 8.33 14.34
N ASP A 223 -13.18 7.86 13.60
CA ASP A 223 -14.37 7.32 14.24
C ASP A 223 -13.99 6.09 15.08
N TYR A 224 -14.72 5.86 16.15
CA TYR A 224 -14.51 4.66 16.94
C TYR A 224 -15.81 3.90 17.15
N PHE A 225 -15.68 2.59 17.35
CA PHE A 225 -16.77 1.80 17.86
C PHE A 225 -16.41 1.16 19.20
N THR A 226 -17.44 0.84 19.96
CA THR A 226 -17.40 -0.01 21.16
C THR A 226 -18.45 -1.10 21.04
N ILE A 227 -18.27 -2.18 21.78
CA ILE A 227 -19.29 -3.19 21.99
C ILE A 227 -19.95 -2.88 23.33
N TYR A 228 -21.20 -2.47 23.28
CA TYR A 228 -21.98 -2.20 24.48
C TYR A 228 -22.72 -3.45 24.92
N GLY A 229 -22.36 -3.97 26.08
CA GLY A 229 -23.00 -5.11 26.70
C GLY A 229 -23.95 -4.68 27.79
N GLU A 230 -25.13 -5.30 27.87
CA GLU A 230 -26.06 -4.99 28.95
C GLU A 230 -25.82 -5.88 30.17
N THR A 231 -25.94 -7.21 30.01
CA THR A 231 -25.73 -8.13 31.15
C THR A 231 -25.39 -9.53 30.65
N ARG A 232 -24.91 -10.41 31.56
CA ARG A 232 -24.82 -11.86 31.41
C ARG A 232 -23.82 -12.39 30.38
N LEU A 233 -22.82 -11.60 30.05
CA LEU A 233 -21.69 -12.07 29.26
C LEU A 233 -20.61 -12.64 30.18
N HIS A 234 -20.09 -13.80 29.85
CA HIS A 234 -19.00 -14.39 30.62
C HIS A 234 -17.68 -13.66 30.37
N ILE A 235 -16.97 -13.35 31.46
CA ILE A 235 -15.75 -12.52 31.41
C ILE A 235 -14.47 -13.30 31.09
N SER A 236 -14.60 -14.57 30.82
CA SER A 236 -13.45 -15.43 30.56
C SER A 236 -12.97 -15.35 29.10
N ASN A 237 -12.01 -16.20 28.76
CA ASN A 237 -11.50 -16.35 27.39
C ASN A 237 -12.55 -16.80 26.35
N GLU A 238 -13.73 -17.18 26.81
CA GLU A 238 -14.85 -17.58 25.96
C GLU A 238 -15.55 -16.41 25.28
N THR A 239 -15.32 -15.16 25.74
CA THR A 239 -15.87 -13.99 25.07
C THR A 239 -14.78 -13.23 24.33
N SER A 240 -14.97 -13.11 23.04
CA SER A 240 -14.02 -12.45 22.13
C SER A 240 -14.74 -11.56 21.12
N CYS A 241 -14.08 -10.50 20.74
CA CYS A 241 -14.48 -9.65 19.63
C CYS A 241 -13.32 -9.53 18.64
N SER A 242 -13.64 -9.38 17.38
CA SER A 242 -12.65 -9.06 16.37
C SER A 242 -13.16 -7.99 15.43
N ALA A 243 -12.25 -7.21 14.90
CA ALA A 243 -12.54 -6.22 13.89
C ALA A 243 -11.49 -6.27 12.78
N CYS A 244 -11.89 -6.12 11.54
CA CYS A 244 -10.97 -5.96 10.44
C CYS A 244 -11.50 -4.97 9.41
N LEU A 245 -10.57 -4.25 8.78
CA LEU A 245 -10.85 -3.43 7.62
C LEU A 245 -11.04 -4.34 6.40
N LEU A 246 -12.20 -4.27 5.76
CA LEU A 246 -12.49 -4.99 4.51
C LEU A 246 -12.11 -4.17 3.28
N GLN A 247 -12.35 -2.87 3.33
CA GLN A 247 -12.11 -1.96 2.22
C GLN A 247 -11.85 -0.54 2.75
N ALA A 248 -10.78 0.08 2.28
CA ALA A 248 -10.51 1.52 2.47
C ALA A 248 -10.95 2.31 1.24
N TYR A 249 -11.36 3.59 1.42
CA TYR A 249 -11.69 4.52 0.32
C TYR A 249 -11.64 5.99 0.73
#